data_de71b076edb457d737154156bbd83872
#
_entry.id   de71b076edb457d737154156bbd83872
#
_cell.length_a   1.000
_cell.length_b   1.000
_cell.length_c   1.000
_cell.angle_alpha   90.00
_cell.angle_beta   90.00
_cell.angle_gamma   90.00
#
_symmetry.space_group_name_H-M   'P 1'
#
loop_
_entity.id
_entity.type
_entity.pdbx_description
1 polymer ?
#
loop_
_entity_poly.entity_id
_entity_poly.type
_entity_poly.pdbx_seq_one_letter_code
_entity_poly.pdbx_strand_id
1 'polypeptide(L)'
;MDKRILKLRQQIDELDEEIILLLKKRMGISKEVGKLKEELDIPVEDKTRENEIIDRLTQQAGRNLSEEQLIRIFTAVFKSSKQIQHWVTTSKQTNIFW
;
A
#
# COMPACT_ATOMS: atom_id res chain seq x y z
N MET A 1 20.54 3.89 -28.02
CA MET A 1 20.83 3.74 -26.59
C MET A 1 21.66 2.50 -26.36
N ASP A 2 22.54 2.53 -25.38
CA ASP A 2 23.40 1.41 -25.02
C ASP A 2 22.57 0.17 -24.68
N LYS A 3 22.95 -0.99 -25.22
CA LYS A 3 22.24 -2.26 -25.01
C LYS A 3 22.21 -2.67 -23.54
N ARG A 4 23.25 -2.31 -22.77
CA ARG A 4 23.31 -2.63 -21.34
C ARG A 4 22.25 -1.87 -20.56
N ILE A 5 22.00 -0.62 -20.93
CA ILE A 5 20.94 0.20 -20.32
C ILE A 5 19.57 -0.36 -20.69
N LEU A 6 19.37 -0.74 -21.94
CA LEU A 6 18.09 -1.31 -22.40
C LEU A 6 17.75 -2.59 -21.63
N LYS A 7 18.75 -3.45 -21.40
CA LYS A 7 18.55 -4.69 -20.64
C LYS A 7 18.16 -4.42 -19.20
N LEU A 8 18.81 -3.45 -18.55
CA LEU A 8 18.48 -3.06 -17.18
C LEU A 8 17.08 -2.44 -17.07
N ARG A 9 16.70 -1.63 -18.05
CA ARG A 9 15.34 -1.06 -18.11
C ARG A 9 14.29 -2.15 -18.24
N GLN A 10 14.57 -3.18 -19.04
CA GLN A 10 13.67 -4.32 -19.17
C GLN A 10 13.47 -5.03 -17.83
N GLN A 11 14.56 -5.22 -17.08
CA GLN A 11 14.48 -5.82 -15.75
C GLN A 11 13.64 -4.96 -14.79
N ILE A 12 13.80 -3.63 -14.85
CA ILE A 12 12.99 -2.70 -14.05
C ILE A 12 11.51 -2.80 -14.43
N ASP A 13 11.21 -2.85 -15.73
CA ASP A 13 9.83 -2.97 -16.21
C ASP A 13 9.16 -4.24 -15.68
N GLU A 14 9.88 -5.35 -15.67
CA GLU A 14 9.38 -6.61 -15.12
C GLU A 14 9.09 -6.51 -13.62
N LEU A 15 9.98 -5.84 -12.88
CA LEU A 15 9.78 -5.60 -11.44
C LEU A 15 8.60 -4.67 -11.18
N ASP A 16 8.44 -3.63 -12.00
CA ASP A 16 7.30 -2.71 -11.87
C ASP A 16 5.97 -3.45 -12.05
N GLU A 17 5.90 -4.40 -12.97
CA GLU A 17 4.72 -5.23 -13.15
C GLU A 17 4.42 -6.07 -11.91
N GLU A 18 5.46 -6.63 -11.27
CA GLU A 18 5.30 -7.36 -10.00
C GLU A 18 4.82 -6.44 -8.89
N ILE A 19 5.38 -5.24 -8.80
CA ILE A 19 4.98 -4.24 -7.80
C ILE A 19 3.49 -3.90 -7.95
N ILE A 20 3.03 -3.66 -9.18
CA ILE A 20 1.61 -3.36 -9.44
C ILE A 20 0.71 -4.52 -9.01
N LEU A 21 1.09 -5.75 -9.31
CA LEU A 21 0.32 -6.92 -8.88
C LEU A 21 0.22 -7.01 -7.36
N LEU A 22 1.32 -6.77 -6.66
CA LEU A 22 1.35 -6.79 -5.19
C LEU A 22 0.54 -5.64 -4.60
N LEU A 23 0.63 -4.45 -5.16
CA LEU A 23 -0.16 -3.31 -4.72
C LEU A 23 -1.66 -3.56 -4.90
N LYS A 24 -2.07 -4.13 -6.03
CA LYS A 24 -3.47 -4.49 -6.26
C LYS A 24 -3.98 -5.47 -5.20
N LYS A 25 -3.20 -6.49 -4.88
CA LYS A 25 -3.54 -7.48 -3.85
C LYS A 25 -3.66 -6.82 -2.48
N ARG A 26 -2.69 -5.96 -2.14
CA ARG A 26 -2.69 -5.26 -0.87
C ARG A 26 -3.90 -4.34 -0.73
N MET A 27 -4.24 -3.61 -1.78
CA MET A 27 -5.41 -2.73 -1.78
C MET A 27 -6.72 -3.52 -1.68
N GLY A 28 -6.79 -4.69 -2.31
CA GLY A 28 -7.94 -5.59 -2.16
C GLY A 28 -8.12 -6.06 -0.71
N ILE A 29 -7.04 -6.39 -0.02
CA ILE A 29 -7.08 -6.77 1.40
C ILE A 29 -7.43 -5.55 2.26
N SER A 30 -6.91 -4.37 1.95
CA SER A 30 -7.27 -3.12 2.65
C SER A 30 -8.76 -2.83 2.56
N LYS A 31 -9.37 -3.12 1.42
CA LYS A 31 -10.82 -2.98 1.22
C LYS A 31 -11.59 -3.89 2.18
N GLU A 32 -11.15 -5.15 2.30
CA GLU A 32 -11.77 -6.09 3.24
C GLU A 32 -11.59 -5.67 4.71
N VAL A 33 -10.38 -5.17 5.04
CA VAL A 33 -10.12 -4.60 6.37
C VAL A 33 -11.06 -3.42 6.66
N GLY A 34 -11.26 -2.56 5.66
CA GLY A 34 -12.19 -1.42 5.79
C GLY A 34 -13.62 -1.84 6.10
N LYS A 35 -14.11 -2.88 5.43
CA LYS A 35 -15.43 -3.44 5.69
C LYS A 35 -15.56 -3.98 7.11
N LEU A 36 -14.55 -4.69 7.59
CA LEU A 36 -14.55 -5.24 8.95
C LEU A 36 -14.44 -4.15 10.01
N LYS A 37 -13.64 -3.11 9.77
CA LYS A 37 -13.53 -1.98 10.69
C LYS A 37 -14.87 -1.25 10.83
N GLU A 38 -15.59 -1.08 9.73
CA GLU A 38 -16.94 -0.49 9.76
C GLU A 38 -17.89 -1.37 10.57
N GLU A 39 -17.89 -2.66 10.31
CA GLU A 39 -18.73 -3.63 11.00
C GLU A 39 -18.46 -3.66 12.51
N LEU A 40 -17.18 -3.58 12.90
CA LEU A 40 -16.73 -3.65 14.27
C LEU A 40 -16.61 -2.27 14.96
N ASP A 41 -16.96 -1.21 14.25
CA ASP A 41 -16.84 0.17 14.74
C ASP A 41 -15.42 0.54 15.17
N ILE A 42 -14.44 0.11 14.37
CA ILE A 42 -13.02 0.39 14.60
C ILE A 42 -12.58 1.51 13.66
N PRO A 43 -11.83 2.52 14.14
CA PRO A 43 -11.33 3.60 13.28
C PRO A 43 -10.41 3.10 12.16
N VAL A 44 -10.46 3.75 11.00
CA VAL A 44 -9.57 3.45 9.87
C VAL A 44 -8.12 3.77 10.22
N GLU A 45 -7.88 4.88 10.90
CA GLU A 45 -6.53 5.31 11.29
C GLU A 45 -5.93 4.36 12.32
N ASP A 46 -4.72 3.87 12.04
CA ASP A 46 -4.00 2.96 12.95
C ASP A 46 -2.50 3.26 12.87
N LYS A 47 -2.07 4.27 13.62
CA LYS A 47 -0.67 4.71 13.66
C LYS A 47 0.25 3.63 14.24
N THR A 48 -0.22 2.86 15.21
CA THR A 48 0.55 1.77 15.81
C THR A 48 0.89 0.73 14.75
N ARG A 49 -0.09 0.33 13.95
CA ARG A 49 0.11 -0.62 12.87
C ARG A 49 1.06 -0.09 11.79
N GLU A 50 0.92 1.18 11.40
CA GLU A 50 1.82 1.81 10.44
C GLU A 50 3.27 1.79 10.93
N ASN A 51 3.49 2.12 12.21
CA ASN A 51 4.82 2.10 12.80
C ASN A 51 5.40 0.69 12.85
N GLU A 52 4.61 -0.31 13.20
CA GLU A 52 5.02 -1.73 13.19
C GLU A 52 5.50 -2.16 11.80
N ILE A 53 4.77 -1.78 10.77
CA ILE A 53 5.12 -2.10 9.38
C ILE A 53 6.45 -1.46 9.01
N ILE A 54 6.63 -0.18 9.29
CA ILE A 54 7.87 0.54 8.98
C ILE A 54 9.05 -0.10 9.70
N ASP A 55 8.93 -0.40 11.00
CA ASP A 55 10.00 -1.03 11.79
C ASP A 55 10.41 -2.38 11.21
N ARG A 56 9.42 -3.21 10.90
CA ARG A 56 9.67 -4.53 10.33
C ARG A 56 10.35 -4.46 8.96
N LEU A 57 9.83 -3.59 8.08
CA LEU A 57 10.34 -3.48 6.71
C LEU A 57 11.71 -2.80 6.67
N THR A 58 11.99 -1.87 7.57
CA THR A 58 13.31 -1.26 7.70
C THR A 58 14.37 -2.31 7.97
N GLN A 59 14.08 -3.29 8.81
CA GLN A 59 14.99 -4.39 9.10
C GLN A 59 15.24 -5.28 7.88
N GLN A 60 14.25 -5.40 7.00
CA GLN A 60 14.32 -6.24 5.79
C GLN A 60 14.93 -5.53 4.59
N ALA A 61 14.94 -4.20 4.58
CA ALA A 61 15.25 -3.41 3.39
C ALA A 61 16.73 -3.49 2.96
N GLY A 62 17.66 -3.72 3.88
CA GLY A 62 19.07 -3.81 3.55
C GLY A 62 19.67 -2.49 3.08
N ARG A 63 20.68 -2.57 2.21
CA ARG A 63 21.45 -1.41 1.78
C ARG A 63 20.84 -0.63 0.62
N ASN A 64 20.02 -1.30 -0.20
CA ASN A 64 19.50 -0.68 -1.43
C ASN A 64 18.31 0.23 -1.18
N LEU A 65 17.75 0.21 0.01
CA LEU A 65 16.57 0.98 0.35
C LEU A 65 16.75 1.54 1.76
N SER A 66 16.93 2.86 1.86
CA SER A 66 17.09 3.53 3.15
C SER A 66 15.77 3.59 3.90
N GLU A 67 15.86 3.79 5.24
CA GLU A 67 14.67 3.99 6.07
C GLU A 67 13.84 5.19 5.58
N GLU A 68 14.51 6.29 5.22
CA GLU A 68 13.84 7.48 4.68
C GLU A 68 13.08 7.19 3.39
N GLN A 69 13.70 6.45 2.47
CA GLN A 69 13.04 6.04 1.22
C GLN A 69 11.84 5.13 1.50
N LEU A 70 12.01 4.18 2.41
CA LEU A 70 10.95 3.25 2.81
C LEU A 70 9.76 4.00 3.41
N ILE A 71 10.02 4.95 4.31
CA ILE A 71 8.97 5.77 4.92
C ILE A 71 8.20 6.54 3.85
N ARG A 72 8.90 7.16 2.90
CA ARG A 72 8.26 7.89 1.80
C ARG A 72 7.33 7.00 0.98
N ILE A 73 7.83 5.84 0.58
CA ILE A 73 7.08 4.89 -0.24
C ILE A 73 5.87 4.37 0.52
N PHE A 74 6.07 3.89 1.74
CA PHE A 74 4.99 3.29 2.52
C PHE A 74 4.01 4.31 3.09
N THR A 75 4.42 5.54 3.31
CA THR A 75 3.47 6.61 3.64
C THR A 75 2.42 6.77 2.53
N ALA A 76 2.87 6.74 1.27
CA ALA A 76 1.97 6.78 0.12
C ALA A 76 1.08 5.53 0.06
N VAL A 77 1.64 4.35 0.31
CA VAL A 77 0.89 3.09 0.36
C VAL A 77 -0.18 3.14 1.46
N PHE A 78 0.17 3.60 2.66
CA PHE A 78 -0.77 3.73 3.77
C PHE A 78 -1.89 4.71 3.47
N LYS A 79 -1.54 5.84 2.85
CA LYS A 79 -2.53 6.85 2.46
C LYS A 79 -3.53 6.28 1.47
N SER A 80 -3.06 5.57 0.46
CA SER A 80 -3.92 4.91 -0.54
C SER A 80 -4.78 3.83 0.11
N SER A 81 -4.22 3.06 1.03
CA SER A 81 -4.92 2.02 1.78
C SER A 81 -6.05 2.60 2.63
N LYS A 82 -5.80 3.71 3.32
CA LYS A 82 -6.81 4.40 4.12
C LYS A 82 -7.91 5.02 3.24
N GLN A 83 -7.57 5.55 2.08
CA GLN A 83 -8.55 6.06 1.12
C GLN A 83 -9.52 4.97 0.69
N ILE A 84 -9.02 3.78 0.40
CA ILE A 84 -9.86 2.65 0.00
C ILE A 84 -10.78 2.23 1.14
N GLN A 85 -10.30 2.21 2.38
CA GLN A 85 -11.11 1.88 3.55
C GLN A 85 -12.22 2.91 3.75
N HIS A 86 -11.92 4.20 3.65
CA HIS A 86 -12.90 5.28 3.74
C HIS A 86 -13.89 5.25 2.58
N TRP A 87 -13.40 4.99 1.37
CA TRP A 87 -14.25 4.91 0.17
C TRP A 87 -15.30 3.81 0.30
N VAL A 88 -14.93 2.65 0.81
CA VAL A 88 -15.87 1.54 1.05
C VAL A 88 -16.97 1.97 2.03
N THR A 89 -16.58 2.60 3.13
CA THR A 89 -17.50 3.12 4.13
C THR A 89 -18.45 4.18 3.53
N THR A 90 -17.90 5.13 2.80
CA THR A 90 -18.65 6.19 2.14
C THR A 90 -19.61 5.63 1.08
N SER A 91 -19.15 4.70 0.26
CA SER A 91 -19.98 4.05 -0.77
C SER A 91 -21.15 3.31 -0.16
N LYS A 92 -20.94 2.62 0.96
CA LYS A 92 -21.99 1.92 1.67
C LYS A 92 -23.01 2.88 2.25
N GLN A 93 -22.56 3.99 2.83
CA GLN A 93 -23.44 5.05 3.34
C GLN A 93 -24.23 5.70 2.21
N THR A 94 -23.59 5.99 1.09
CA THR A 94 -24.22 6.55 -0.10
C THR A 94 -25.32 5.62 -0.62
N ASN A 95 -25.08 4.32 -0.65
CA ASN A 95 -26.04 3.33 -1.13
C ASN A 95 -27.32 3.28 -0.28
N ILE A 96 -27.25 3.70 0.98
CA ILE A 96 -28.42 3.78 1.85
C ILE A 96 -29.40 4.85 1.35
N PHE A 97 -28.91 5.88 0.69
CA PHE A 97 -29.71 7.02 0.23
C PHE A 97 -30.18 6.90 -1.22
N TRP A 98 -29.75 5.89 -1.91
CA TRP A 98 -30.15 5.63 -3.31
C TRP A 98 -31.30 4.65 -3.35
#